data_9acf50a41198e72a2d270ece0e57901a
#
_entry.id   9acf50a41198e72a2d270ece0e57901a
#
_cell.length_a   1.000
_cell.length_b   1.000
_cell.length_c   1.000
_cell.angle_alpha   90.00
_cell.angle_beta   90.00
_cell.angle_gamma   90.00
#
_symmetry.space_group_name_H-M   'P 1'
#
loop_
_entity.id
_entity.type
_entity.pdbx_description
1 polymer ?
#
loop_
_entity_poly.entity_id
_entity_poly.type
_entity_poly.pdbx_seq_one_letter_code
_entity_poly.pdbx_strand_id
1 'polypeptide(L)'
;MNINSIKFNYWIEPEFIAHFLASRFGEKGLSWLDSNGIENAEYSFLGVNPKTIISSKNNNSENPFEKLEQIDQGFWIGWLSYEAGSWIEPNNSWRESEIATLWIASYDPIIKFNILKKEITIEGTNLNEIEEYKKLIDEMNIKKIKDSITKSLIFDFSKLNLDKKGEKFKENVLKIKELISQGDIFK
;
A
#
# COMPACT_ATOMS: atom_id res chain seq x y z
N MET A 1 -12.62 15.15 -14.97
CA MET A 1 -12.79 13.70 -15.13
C MET A 1 -14.11 13.29 -14.51
N ASN A 2 -15.00 12.62 -15.25
CA ASN A 2 -16.24 12.11 -14.66
C ASN A 2 -15.93 10.76 -14.01
N ILE A 3 -16.12 10.69 -12.69
CA ILE A 3 -15.95 9.45 -11.94
C ILE A 3 -17.33 8.82 -11.77
N ASN A 4 -17.46 7.58 -12.23
CA ASN A 4 -18.61 6.72 -11.99
C ASN A 4 -18.36 5.92 -10.73
N SER A 5 -19.43 5.52 -10.03
CA SER A 5 -19.31 4.68 -8.84
C SER A 5 -20.45 3.68 -8.73
N ILE A 6 -20.14 2.50 -8.24
CA ILE A 6 -21.14 1.48 -7.87
C ILE A 6 -20.90 1.09 -6.42
N LYS A 7 -21.97 1.16 -5.61
CA LYS A 7 -21.95 0.75 -4.21
C LYS A 7 -22.54 -0.65 -4.07
N PHE A 8 -21.91 -1.47 -3.21
CA PHE A 8 -22.46 -2.76 -2.82
C PHE A 8 -23.53 -2.61 -1.74
N ASN A 9 -24.49 -3.51 -1.72
CA ASN A 9 -25.54 -3.59 -0.69
C ASN A 9 -25.20 -4.59 0.44
N TYR A 10 -23.95 -5.07 0.47
CA TYR A 10 -23.42 -6.00 1.46
C TYR A 10 -21.96 -5.66 1.77
N TRP A 11 -21.46 -6.21 2.88
CA TRP A 11 -20.08 -6.07 3.31
C TRP A 11 -19.31 -7.39 3.15
N ILE A 12 -18.09 -7.28 2.67
CA ILE A 12 -17.06 -8.32 2.68
C ILE A 12 -15.79 -7.67 3.25
N GLU A 13 -15.10 -8.36 4.14
CA GLU A 13 -13.85 -7.85 4.69
C GLU A 13 -12.82 -7.64 3.57
N PRO A 14 -12.07 -6.52 3.58
CA PRO A 14 -11.17 -6.13 2.49
C PRO A 14 -10.16 -7.21 2.11
N GLU A 15 -9.62 -7.95 3.09
CA GLU A 15 -8.64 -9.01 2.87
C GLU A 15 -9.16 -10.14 1.97
N PHE A 16 -10.45 -10.45 2.03
CA PHE A 16 -11.04 -11.49 1.19
C PHE A 16 -11.13 -11.03 -0.27
N ILE A 17 -11.52 -9.78 -0.48
CA ILE A 17 -11.56 -9.19 -1.82
C ILE A 17 -10.14 -9.07 -2.38
N ALA A 18 -9.18 -8.59 -1.58
CA ALA A 18 -7.78 -8.47 -2.00
C ALA A 18 -7.21 -9.82 -2.41
N HIS A 19 -7.40 -10.86 -1.59
CA HIS A 19 -6.91 -12.21 -1.89
C HIS A 19 -7.57 -12.79 -3.16
N PHE A 20 -8.87 -12.62 -3.30
CA PHE A 20 -9.60 -13.09 -4.49
C PHE A 20 -9.12 -12.40 -5.77
N LEU A 21 -9.01 -11.08 -5.75
CA LEU A 21 -8.56 -10.31 -6.92
C LEU A 21 -7.08 -10.57 -7.22
N ALA A 22 -6.23 -10.76 -6.20
CA ALA A 22 -4.85 -11.20 -6.38
C ALA A 22 -4.77 -12.55 -7.11
N SER A 23 -5.63 -13.50 -6.74
CA SER A 23 -5.69 -14.81 -7.42
C SER A 23 -6.16 -14.70 -8.87
N ARG A 24 -6.92 -13.67 -9.22
CA ARG A 24 -7.49 -13.45 -10.57
C ARG A 24 -6.57 -12.66 -11.48
N PHE A 25 -6.00 -11.56 -10.97
CA PHE A 25 -5.18 -10.61 -11.74
C PHE A 25 -3.67 -10.77 -11.49
N GLY A 26 -3.28 -11.58 -10.49
CA GLY A 26 -1.91 -11.69 -10.01
C GLY A 26 -1.61 -10.70 -8.87
N GLU A 27 -0.57 -11.02 -8.10
CA GLU A 27 -0.13 -10.20 -6.97
C GLU A 27 0.70 -8.99 -7.41
N LYS A 28 1.30 -9.06 -8.60
CA LYS A 28 2.17 -8.01 -9.12
C LYS A 28 1.36 -6.76 -9.43
N GLY A 29 1.70 -5.67 -8.75
CA GLY A 29 1.02 -4.39 -8.89
C GLY A 29 -0.28 -4.28 -8.10
N LEU A 30 -0.60 -5.23 -7.22
CA LEU A 30 -1.65 -5.04 -6.22
C LEU A 30 -1.17 -4.00 -5.20
N SER A 31 -2.02 -3.03 -4.91
CA SER A 31 -1.80 -2.04 -3.85
C SER A 31 -2.98 -2.00 -2.91
N TRP A 32 -2.72 -2.17 -1.61
CA TRP A 32 -3.74 -2.10 -0.58
C TRP A 32 -3.29 -1.15 0.52
N LEU A 33 -3.99 -0.03 0.64
CA LEU A 33 -3.84 0.91 1.74
C LEU A 33 -4.89 0.57 2.79
N ASP A 34 -4.46 -0.09 3.85
CA ASP A 34 -5.33 -0.52 4.93
C ASP A 34 -5.34 0.48 6.08
N SER A 35 -6.53 0.85 6.53
CA SER A 35 -6.72 1.74 7.68
C SER A 35 -6.46 1.06 9.02
N ASN A 36 -6.38 -0.27 9.05
CA ASN A 36 -6.13 -1.09 10.24
C ASN A 36 -7.06 -0.79 11.45
N GLY A 37 -8.25 -0.21 11.19
CA GLY A 37 -9.24 0.07 12.24
C GLY A 37 -8.81 1.06 13.33
N ILE A 38 -7.75 1.85 13.08
CA ILE A 38 -7.29 2.89 14.01
C ILE A 38 -8.36 3.99 14.07
N GLU A 39 -8.61 4.54 15.26
CA GLU A 39 -9.50 5.70 15.45
C GLU A 39 -9.18 6.79 14.44
N ASN A 40 -10.22 7.22 13.70
CA ASN A 40 -10.18 8.21 12.61
C ASN A 40 -9.70 7.68 11.23
N ALA A 41 -9.34 6.42 11.07
CA ALA A 41 -9.04 5.85 9.76
C ALA A 41 -10.33 5.25 9.16
N GLU A 42 -11.04 6.06 8.40
CA GLU A 42 -12.37 5.72 7.87
C GLU A 42 -12.30 4.82 6.63
N TYR A 43 -11.24 4.97 5.82
CA TYR A 43 -11.19 4.36 4.49
C TYR A 43 -9.97 3.49 4.28
N SER A 44 -10.19 2.33 3.62
CA SER A 44 -9.15 1.52 2.98
C SER A 44 -9.34 1.56 1.47
N PHE A 45 -8.25 1.41 0.71
CA PHE A 45 -8.26 1.43 -0.75
C PHE A 45 -7.52 0.22 -1.30
N LEU A 46 -8.10 -0.41 -2.32
CA LEU A 46 -7.51 -1.55 -3.01
C LEU A 46 -7.48 -1.28 -4.51
N GLY A 47 -6.30 -1.29 -5.07
CA GLY A 47 -6.05 -1.26 -6.50
C GLY A 47 -5.43 -2.57 -6.98
N VAL A 48 -5.95 -3.14 -8.05
CA VAL A 48 -5.41 -4.32 -8.72
C VAL A 48 -5.34 -4.07 -10.22
N ASN A 49 -4.48 -4.81 -10.92
CA ASN A 49 -4.33 -4.68 -12.37
C ASN A 49 -4.08 -3.22 -12.82
N PRO A 50 -2.98 -2.60 -12.40
CA PRO A 50 -2.71 -1.19 -12.67
C PRO A 50 -2.68 -0.88 -14.17
N LYS A 51 -3.22 0.29 -14.55
CA LYS A 51 -3.19 0.80 -15.93
C LYS A 51 -1.79 1.27 -16.33
N THR A 52 -1.10 1.92 -15.40
CA THR A 52 0.24 2.46 -15.59
C THR A 52 1.06 2.27 -14.32
N ILE A 53 2.33 1.96 -14.48
CA ILE A 53 3.30 1.92 -13.39
C ILE A 53 4.45 2.87 -13.74
N ILE A 54 4.75 3.79 -12.82
CA ILE A 54 5.91 4.67 -12.90
C ILE A 54 6.87 4.25 -11.78
N SER A 55 8.13 3.99 -12.13
CA SER A 55 9.14 3.66 -11.15
C SER A 55 10.47 4.31 -11.49
N SER A 56 11.28 4.61 -10.50
CA SER A 56 12.68 5.01 -10.65
C SER A 56 13.57 4.07 -9.88
N LYS A 57 14.74 3.77 -10.43
CA LYS A 57 15.77 2.98 -9.76
C LYS A 57 16.64 3.87 -8.89
N ASN A 58 17.23 3.28 -7.84
CA ASN A 58 18.12 3.97 -6.92
C ASN A 58 19.57 4.14 -7.45
N ASN A 59 19.73 4.39 -8.75
CA ASN A 59 21.06 4.54 -9.36
C ASN A 59 21.40 5.97 -9.79
N ASN A 60 20.74 6.96 -9.20
CA ASN A 60 20.90 8.40 -9.49
C ASN A 60 20.75 8.80 -10.97
N SER A 61 20.21 7.91 -11.82
CA SER A 61 20.04 8.19 -13.25
C SER A 61 18.68 8.79 -13.60
N GLU A 62 17.69 8.67 -12.70
CA GLU A 62 16.31 9.09 -12.96
C GLU A 62 15.74 9.82 -11.74
N ASN A 63 15.50 11.11 -11.90
CA ASN A 63 14.95 11.95 -10.85
C ASN A 63 13.50 11.50 -10.50
N PRO A 64 13.23 11.01 -9.27
CA PRO A 64 11.91 10.57 -8.89
C PRO A 64 10.88 11.71 -8.85
N PHE A 65 11.30 12.94 -8.59
CA PHE A 65 10.42 14.10 -8.53
C PHE A 65 9.96 14.51 -9.93
N GLU A 66 10.83 14.48 -10.94
CA GLU A 66 10.46 14.73 -12.33
C GLU A 66 9.46 13.68 -12.86
N LYS A 67 9.58 12.44 -12.38
CA LYS A 67 8.59 11.40 -12.70
C LYS A 67 7.25 11.65 -12.01
N LEU A 68 7.24 12.19 -10.79
CA LEU A 68 6.00 12.58 -10.10
C LEU A 68 5.27 13.70 -10.83
N GLU A 69 5.97 14.60 -11.49
CA GLU A 69 5.36 15.67 -12.31
C GLU A 69 4.61 15.14 -13.54
N GLN A 70 4.89 13.89 -13.96
CA GLN A 70 4.21 13.24 -15.09
C GLN A 70 2.90 12.56 -14.70
N ILE A 71 2.50 12.63 -13.42
CA ILE A 71 1.27 11.99 -12.93
C ILE A 71 0.06 12.75 -13.44
N ASP A 72 -0.78 12.07 -14.20
CA ASP A 72 -2.08 12.58 -14.63
C ASP A 72 -3.15 12.46 -13.53
N GLN A 73 -4.32 13.04 -13.80
CA GLN A 73 -5.49 12.89 -12.93
C GLN A 73 -5.89 11.40 -12.82
N GLY A 74 -6.24 10.96 -11.61
CA GLY A 74 -6.69 9.59 -11.36
C GLY A 74 -6.35 9.11 -9.96
N PHE A 75 -6.53 7.81 -9.74
CA PHE A 75 -6.16 7.16 -8.49
C PHE A 75 -4.77 6.55 -8.62
N TRP A 76 -3.83 7.09 -7.87
CA TRP A 76 -2.46 6.63 -7.82
C TRP A 76 -2.09 6.17 -6.42
N ILE A 77 -1.49 4.99 -6.31
CA ILE A 77 -1.00 4.41 -5.05
C ILE A 77 0.43 3.97 -5.25
N GLY A 78 1.27 4.24 -4.26
CA GLY A 78 2.67 3.83 -4.31
C GLY A 78 3.49 4.41 -3.17
N TRP A 79 4.79 4.50 -3.35
CA TRP A 79 5.72 5.04 -2.36
C TRP A 79 6.81 5.89 -3.00
N LEU A 80 7.30 6.82 -2.23
CA LEU A 80 8.57 7.51 -2.43
C LEU A 80 9.49 7.10 -1.28
N SER A 81 10.64 6.51 -1.57
CA SER A 81 11.55 6.04 -0.53
C SER A 81 12.31 7.20 0.11
N TYR A 82 12.86 6.95 1.30
CA TYR A 82 13.67 7.94 2.01
C TYR A 82 14.89 8.37 1.18
N GLU A 83 15.46 7.48 0.37
CA GLU A 83 16.61 7.73 -0.49
C GLU A 83 16.34 8.74 -1.63
N ALA A 84 15.07 9.08 -1.89
CA ALA A 84 14.72 10.20 -2.76
C ALA A 84 15.31 11.52 -2.27
N GLY A 85 15.58 11.63 -0.96
CA GLY A 85 16.28 12.75 -0.36
C GLY A 85 17.66 13.03 -0.97
N SER A 86 18.32 12.03 -1.58
CA SER A 86 19.60 12.20 -2.28
C SER A 86 19.55 13.20 -3.44
N TRP A 87 18.37 13.41 -4.00
CA TRP A 87 18.13 14.39 -5.06
C TRP A 87 17.94 15.82 -4.53
N ILE A 88 17.59 15.96 -3.26
CA ILE A 88 17.42 17.25 -2.58
C ILE A 88 18.70 17.63 -1.86
N GLU A 89 19.35 16.65 -1.22
CA GLU A 89 20.56 16.84 -0.41
C GLU A 89 21.70 15.94 -0.91
N PRO A 90 22.24 16.19 -2.11
CA PRO A 90 23.23 15.29 -2.74
C PRO A 90 24.55 15.18 -1.99
N ASN A 91 24.85 16.11 -1.09
CA ASN A 91 26.10 16.12 -0.32
C ASN A 91 26.08 15.22 0.91
N ASN A 92 24.94 14.63 1.25
CA ASN A 92 24.80 13.71 2.37
C ASN A 92 25.17 12.27 1.95
N SER A 93 25.62 11.48 2.93
CA SER A 93 25.90 10.06 2.72
C SER A 93 24.60 9.26 2.62
N TRP A 94 24.15 9.01 1.41
CA TRP A 94 22.96 8.16 1.15
C TRP A 94 23.38 6.72 0.97
N ARG A 95 22.61 5.81 1.54
CA ARG A 95 22.82 4.37 1.33
C ARG A 95 22.16 3.94 0.03
N GLU A 96 22.81 3.05 -0.67
CA GLU A 96 22.15 2.33 -1.77
C GLU A 96 21.00 1.49 -1.21
N SER A 97 19.86 1.49 -1.90
CA SER A 97 18.70 0.70 -1.57
C SER A 97 18.39 -0.26 -2.71
N GLU A 98 18.01 -1.49 -2.38
CA GLU A 98 17.57 -2.49 -3.36
C GLU A 98 16.16 -2.19 -3.90
N ILE A 99 15.37 -1.41 -3.16
CA ILE A 99 14.03 -1.00 -3.58
C ILE A 99 14.06 0.22 -4.48
N ALA A 100 13.04 0.37 -5.32
CA ALA A 100 12.88 1.55 -6.15
C ALA A 100 12.76 2.82 -5.28
N THR A 101 13.39 3.90 -5.72
CA THR A 101 13.27 5.22 -5.07
C THR A 101 11.86 5.78 -5.18
N LEU A 102 11.22 5.55 -6.32
CA LEU A 102 9.81 5.82 -6.57
C LEU A 102 9.18 4.58 -7.18
N TRP A 103 8.03 4.19 -6.70
CA TRP A 103 7.14 3.27 -7.36
C TRP A 103 5.71 3.72 -7.11
N ILE A 104 4.97 4.02 -8.18
CA ILE A 104 3.57 4.38 -8.13
C ILE A 104 2.82 3.72 -9.27
N ALA A 105 1.58 3.37 -9.03
CA ALA A 105 0.72 2.73 -10.01
C ALA A 105 -0.64 3.41 -10.05
N SER A 106 -1.19 3.58 -11.26
CA SER A 106 -2.54 4.10 -11.45
C SER A 106 -3.56 2.98 -11.53
N TYR A 107 -4.71 3.18 -10.92
CA TYR A 107 -5.80 2.22 -10.87
C TYR A 107 -7.10 2.85 -11.36
N ASP A 108 -7.72 2.17 -12.30
CA ASP A 108 -9.04 2.49 -12.81
C ASP A 108 -9.70 1.18 -13.29
N PRO A 109 -10.65 0.63 -12.52
CA PRO A 109 -11.23 1.18 -11.30
C PRO A 109 -10.39 0.95 -10.02
N ILE A 110 -10.79 1.64 -8.92
CA ILE A 110 -10.30 1.42 -7.56
C ILE A 110 -11.45 0.98 -6.65
N ILE A 111 -11.14 0.13 -5.66
CA ILE A 111 -12.12 -0.32 -4.66
C ILE A 111 -11.86 0.44 -3.36
N LYS A 112 -12.90 1.07 -2.84
CA LYS A 112 -12.89 1.86 -1.62
C LYS A 112 -13.77 1.19 -0.58
N PHE A 113 -13.23 1.03 0.61
CA PHE A 113 -13.92 0.47 1.77
C PHE A 113 -14.08 1.55 2.82
N ASN A 114 -15.32 1.83 3.22
CA ASN A 114 -15.59 2.58 4.43
C ASN A 114 -15.71 1.57 5.58
N ILE A 115 -14.67 1.49 6.40
CA ILE A 115 -14.57 0.47 7.47
C ILE A 115 -15.60 0.71 8.58
N LEU A 116 -15.86 1.98 8.89
CA LEU A 116 -16.81 2.36 9.96
C LEU A 116 -18.26 2.07 9.55
N LYS A 117 -18.61 2.42 8.31
CA LYS A 117 -19.98 2.24 7.79
C LYS A 117 -20.22 0.86 7.19
N LYS A 118 -19.17 0.03 7.06
CA LYS A 118 -19.21 -1.27 6.37
C LYS A 118 -19.77 -1.13 4.95
N GLU A 119 -19.20 -0.20 4.19
CA GLU A 119 -19.60 0.10 2.82
C GLU A 119 -18.45 -0.18 1.85
N ILE A 120 -18.78 -0.77 0.72
CA ILE A 120 -17.85 -1.04 -0.39
C ILE A 120 -18.33 -0.23 -1.59
N THR A 121 -17.41 0.50 -2.22
CA THR A 121 -17.67 1.24 -3.45
C THR A 121 -16.57 0.96 -4.46
N ILE A 122 -16.93 0.75 -5.72
CA ILE A 122 -15.98 0.72 -6.83
C ILE A 122 -16.12 2.06 -7.55
N GLU A 123 -15.01 2.76 -7.72
CA GLU A 123 -14.94 4.08 -8.37
C GLU A 123 -14.00 4.00 -9.59
N GLY A 124 -14.38 4.64 -10.70
CA GLY A 124 -13.56 4.64 -11.91
C GLY A 124 -14.15 5.51 -13.02
N THR A 125 -13.45 5.60 -14.13
CA THR A 125 -13.89 6.39 -15.29
C THR A 125 -14.73 5.59 -16.27
N ASN A 126 -14.49 4.28 -16.37
CA ASN A 126 -15.18 3.37 -17.27
C ASN A 126 -16.23 2.52 -16.52
N LEU A 127 -17.51 2.81 -16.78
CA LEU A 127 -18.61 2.11 -16.13
C LEU A 127 -18.60 0.59 -16.43
N ASN A 128 -18.24 0.17 -17.62
CA ASN A 128 -18.19 -1.26 -17.99
C ASN A 128 -17.15 -2.01 -17.16
N GLU A 129 -15.97 -1.42 -16.92
CA GLU A 129 -14.95 -2.02 -16.08
C GLU A 129 -15.38 -2.09 -14.61
N ILE A 130 -16.08 -1.05 -14.12
CA ILE A 130 -16.65 -1.05 -12.77
C ILE A 130 -17.67 -2.18 -12.60
N GLU A 131 -18.55 -2.38 -13.59
CA GLU A 131 -19.55 -3.47 -13.59
C GLU A 131 -18.87 -4.84 -13.66
N GLU A 132 -17.81 -4.99 -14.43
CA GLU A 132 -17.02 -6.22 -14.49
C GLU A 132 -16.40 -6.57 -13.13
N TYR A 133 -15.78 -5.61 -12.46
CA TYR A 133 -15.22 -5.82 -11.12
C TYR A 133 -16.32 -6.16 -10.10
N LYS A 134 -17.46 -5.46 -10.20
CA LYS A 134 -18.62 -5.79 -9.35
C LYS A 134 -19.07 -7.23 -9.54
N LYS A 135 -19.23 -7.67 -10.79
CA LYS A 135 -19.64 -9.04 -11.11
C LYS A 135 -18.63 -10.07 -10.58
N LEU A 136 -17.33 -9.82 -10.72
CA LEU A 136 -16.28 -10.70 -10.18
C LEU A 136 -16.41 -10.85 -8.66
N ILE A 137 -16.66 -9.75 -7.94
CA ILE A 137 -16.81 -9.77 -6.48
C ILE A 137 -18.13 -10.45 -6.07
N ASP A 138 -19.23 -10.21 -6.80
CA ASP A 138 -20.52 -10.87 -6.56
C ASP A 138 -20.42 -12.41 -6.72
N GLU A 139 -19.58 -12.89 -7.64
CA GLU A 139 -19.34 -14.32 -7.88
C GLU A 139 -18.40 -14.97 -6.85
N MET A 140 -17.85 -14.20 -5.93
CA MET A 140 -16.86 -14.65 -4.96
C MET A 140 -17.42 -15.69 -3.98
N ASN A 141 -16.78 -16.84 -3.87
CA ASN A 141 -17.09 -17.84 -2.86
C ASN A 141 -16.35 -17.55 -1.54
N ILE A 142 -16.96 -16.72 -0.70
CA ILE A 142 -16.37 -16.21 0.55
C ILE A 142 -15.87 -17.34 1.47
N LYS A 143 -16.63 -18.43 1.59
CA LYS A 143 -16.23 -19.55 2.45
C LYS A 143 -14.92 -20.19 1.99
N LYS A 144 -14.80 -20.47 0.70
CA LYS A 144 -13.59 -21.06 0.11
C LYS A 144 -12.38 -20.15 0.27
N ILE A 145 -12.58 -18.86 0.10
CA ILE A 145 -11.51 -17.84 0.24
C ILE A 145 -11.07 -17.72 1.70
N LYS A 146 -12.01 -17.68 2.64
CA LYS A 146 -11.72 -17.63 4.08
C LYS A 146 -10.84 -18.82 4.51
N ASP A 147 -11.18 -20.03 4.08
CA ASP A 147 -10.40 -21.23 4.39
C ASP A 147 -8.99 -21.18 3.78
N SER A 148 -8.86 -20.60 2.59
CA SER A 148 -7.56 -20.41 1.90
C SER A 148 -6.67 -19.40 2.63
N ILE A 149 -7.21 -18.24 3.02
CA ILE A 149 -6.48 -17.19 3.77
C ILE A 149 -6.02 -17.73 5.11
N THR A 150 -6.89 -18.42 5.85
CA THR A 150 -6.53 -18.99 7.16
C THR A 150 -5.37 -19.97 7.07
N LYS A 151 -5.26 -20.72 5.97
CA LYS A 151 -4.12 -21.63 5.74
C LYS A 151 -2.82 -20.91 5.37
N SER A 152 -2.90 -19.78 4.67
CA SER A 152 -1.73 -19.02 4.23
C SER A 152 -1.13 -18.12 5.31
N LEU A 153 -1.91 -17.74 6.32
CA LEU A 153 -1.51 -16.86 7.41
C LEU A 153 -0.81 -17.56 8.59
N ILE A 154 -0.37 -18.81 8.46
CA ILE A 154 0.47 -19.43 9.48
C ILE A 154 1.88 -18.84 9.38
N PHE A 155 2.08 -17.71 10.04
CA PHE A 155 3.38 -17.10 10.18
C PHE A 155 4.13 -17.78 11.33
N ASP A 156 5.24 -18.44 11.02
CA ASP A 156 6.09 -19.09 12.01
C ASP A 156 6.99 -18.06 12.70
N PHE A 157 6.48 -17.49 13.80
CA PHE A 157 7.21 -16.52 14.61
C PHE A 157 8.45 -17.10 15.31
N SER A 158 8.60 -18.44 15.39
CA SER A 158 9.76 -19.09 16.03
C SER A 158 11.08 -18.82 15.28
N LYS A 159 11.00 -18.49 13.98
CA LYS A 159 12.14 -18.12 13.15
C LYS A 159 12.57 -16.65 13.29
N LEU A 160 11.76 -15.81 13.93
CA LEU A 160 12.10 -14.43 14.25
C LEU A 160 12.91 -14.40 15.54
N ASN A 161 14.23 -14.31 15.43
CA ASN A 161 15.13 -14.14 16.57
C ASN A 161 15.00 -12.69 17.10
N LEU A 162 13.85 -12.39 17.71
CA LEU A 162 13.48 -11.05 18.15
C LEU A 162 14.20 -10.63 19.45
N ASP A 163 14.58 -11.59 20.31
CA ASP A 163 15.04 -11.31 21.66
C ASP A 163 16.33 -10.48 21.69
N LYS A 164 17.36 -10.85 20.94
CA LYS A 164 18.62 -10.09 20.90
C LYS A 164 18.51 -8.76 20.15
N LYS A 165 17.67 -8.65 19.13
CA LYS A 165 17.48 -7.41 18.37
C LYS A 165 16.57 -6.45 19.11
N GLY A 166 15.59 -6.95 19.88
CA GLY A 166 14.67 -6.15 20.68
C GLY A 166 15.35 -5.41 21.81
N GLU A 167 16.26 -6.06 22.55
CA GLU A 167 17.02 -5.41 23.62
C GLU A 167 17.96 -4.33 23.09
N LYS A 168 18.73 -4.63 22.04
CA LYS A 168 19.60 -3.65 21.40
C LYS A 168 18.82 -2.45 20.83
N PHE A 169 17.61 -2.68 20.32
CA PHE A 169 16.73 -1.61 19.87
C PHE A 169 16.31 -0.72 21.04
N LYS A 170 15.89 -1.29 22.19
CA LYS A 170 15.54 -0.52 23.38
C LYS A 170 16.71 0.32 23.89
N GLU A 171 17.90 -0.27 23.97
CA GLU A 171 19.14 0.45 24.37
C GLU A 171 19.42 1.65 23.43
N ASN A 172 19.30 1.43 22.12
CA ASN A 172 19.50 2.50 21.14
C ASN A 172 18.45 3.60 21.28
N VAL A 173 17.18 3.26 21.52
CA VAL A 173 16.11 4.25 21.75
C VAL A 173 16.36 5.06 23.01
N LEU A 174 16.83 4.43 24.11
CA LEU A 174 17.16 5.12 25.34
C LEU A 174 18.32 6.09 25.13
N LYS A 175 19.36 5.65 24.42
CA LYS A 175 20.51 6.50 24.08
C LYS A 175 20.12 7.70 23.20
N ILE A 176 19.25 7.50 22.22
CA ILE A 176 18.74 8.60 21.39
C ILE A 176 17.92 9.58 22.23
N LYS A 177 17.06 9.10 23.16
CA LYS A 177 16.32 9.98 24.06
C LYS A 177 17.23 10.81 24.96
N GLU A 178 18.33 10.24 25.41
CA GLU A 178 19.35 10.95 26.20
C GLU A 178 20.01 12.05 25.38
N LEU A 179 20.45 11.76 24.13
CA LEU A 179 21.04 12.74 23.22
C LEU A 179 20.06 13.88 22.88
N ILE A 180 18.77 13.57 22.71
CA ILE A 180 17.72 14.59 22.53
C ILE A 180 17.59 15.48 23.77
N SER A 181 17.63 14.88 24.99
CA SER A 181 17.52 15.64 26.23
C SER A 181 18.71 16.54 26.51
N GLN A 182 19.89 16.18 26.00
CA GLN A 182 21.12 16.96 26.07
C GLN A 182 21.22 18.03 24.97
N GLY A 183 20.32 18.00 23.98
CA GLY A 183 20.31 18.94 22.87
C GLY A 183 21.29 18.60 21.74
N ASP A 184 21.91 17.44 21.79
CA ASP A 184 22.90 17.00 20.79
C ASP A 184 22.26 16.60 19.46
N ILE A 185 20.98 16.20 19.50
CA ILE A 185 20.18 15.89 18.31
C ILE A 185 18.76 16.42 18.46
N PHE A 186 18.08 16.71 17.36
CA PHE A 186 16.70 17.13 17.31
C PHE A 186 15.76 15.95 17.01
N LYS A 187 14.47 16.15 17.39
CA LYS A 187 13.43 15.15 17.11
C LYS A 187 13.19 14.96 15.62
#